data_f40b7f9f542d1dd8c78353e6db972d6d
#
_entry.id   f40b7f9f542d1dd8c78353e6db972d6d
#
_cell.length_a   1.000
_cell.length_b   1.000
_cell.length_c   1.000
_cell.angle_alpha   90.00
_cell.angle_beta   90.00
_cell.angle_gamma   90.00
#
_symmetry.space_group_name_H-M   'P 1'
#
loop_
_entity.id
_entity.type
_entity.pdbx_description
1 polymer ?
#
loop_
_entity_poly.entity_id
_entity_poly.type
_entity_poly.pdbx_seq_one_letter_code
_entity_poly.pdbx_strand_id
1 'polypeptide(L)'
;MKKLLLLIGMTLVMLSLALVVTIPALAERDPTRTPTRRVPTRTPTPQSGNTATRTPTSRTPTRTSTPQSGNTSTPVSSATPSGGPVLGQYILLGWNDLGMHCYNRDFQDLAVLPPYHNLWVQVVRRGGSPQIVSEGITVSYSFPDNTYSVGKSNFWTYSSQLFGVNLAPNVGLKGKGLSGTMDRVGNHFVAEGIPLTEFSDSNLTIPQPYQMAVIVARDSAGNILATNKVVAPVSTEMRCDKCHSDGAFGVTTGKVETNILTLHDQRSQSQYPAGHTGPLMNRRPILCAECHASAPLGAAGVTGVPSLSNSMHTMHEGKVTDSTDGCYNCHPGPVTKCLRDVMSVKLGFECTNCHGSMSQVKTNPSPWLNEPRCDTCHINQRYAQNNPLFRLSTGHGGIYCQACHDSTHAIAPSSQPEDAIKFINLQGYAGTLNKCTVCHVTQPGDPFPHNTN
;
A
#
# COMPACT_ATOMS: atom_id res chain seq x y z
N MET A 1 -43.63 -17.58 -44.86
CA MET A 1 -43.80 -17.54 -43.38
C MET A 1 -42.53 -17.21 -42.60
N LYS A 2 -41.45 -16.66 -43.16
CA LYS A 2 -40.20 -16.29 -42.43
C LYS A 2 -39.92 -14.78 -42.38
N LYS A 3 -40.85 -13.92 -42.82
CA LYS A 3 -40.72 -12.46 -42.78
C LYS A 3 -41.68 -11.75 -41.80
N LEU A 4 -42.51 -12.50 -41.06
CA LEU A 4 -43.48 -11.92 -40.14
C LEU A 4 -43.05 -12.03 -38.64
N LEU A 5 -41.95 -12.73 -38.36
CA LEU A 5 -41.42 -12.88 -37.00
C LEU A 5 -40.33 -11.86 -36.63
N LEU A 6 -39.92 -11.00 -37.57
CA LEU A 6 -38.85 -10.01 -37.32
C LEU A 6 -39.41 -8.61 -36.94
N LEU A 7 -40.72 -8.39 -37.03
CA LEU A 7 -41.33 -7.09 -36.70
C LEU A 7 -41.95 -7.03 -35.29
N ILE A 8 -42.08 -8.14 -34.59
CA ILE A 8 -42.66 -8.16 -33.24
C ILE A 8 -41.57 -8.02 -32.14
N GLY A 9 -40.30 -8.20 -32.51
CA GLY A 9 -39.14 -8.09 -31.55
C GLY A 9 -38.67 -6.65 -31.31
N MET A 10 -39.05 -5.68 -32.12
CA MET A 10 -38.54 -4.29 -32.03
C MET A 10 -39.46 -3.28 -31.35
N THR A 11 -40.67 -3.67 -30.93
CA THR A 11 -41.62 -2.77 -30.25
C THR A 11 -41.71 -2.93 -28.76
N LEU A 12 -40.93 -3.83 -28.13
CA LEU A 12 -40.93 -4.03 -26.66
C LEU A 12 -39.74 -3.45 -25.90
N VAL A 13 -38.85 -2.70 -26.55
CA VAL A 13 -37.65 -2.09 -25.91
C VAL A 13 -37.80 -0.58 -25.67
N MET A 14 -38.88 0.06 -26.07
CA MET A 14 -39.05 1.51 -25.95
C MET A 14 -40.16 1.96 -24.98
N LEU A 15 -40.47 1.18 -23.94
CA LEU A 15 -41.46 1.62 -22.95
C LEU A 15 -40.98 1.36 -21.52
N SER A 16 -39.79 1.84 -21.17
CA SER A 16 -39.29 1.83 -19.78
C SER A 16 -38.40 3.02 -19.55
N LEU A 17 -38.88 4.24 -19.67
CA LEU A 17 -38.19 5.42 -19.13
C LEU A 17 -39.21 6.54 -18.91
N ALA A 18 -39.75 6.64 -17.73
CA ALA A 18 -40.16 7.88 -17.06
C ALA A 18 -40.78 7.54 -15.69
N LEU A 19 -39.92 7.32 -14.67
CA LEU A 19 -40.36 7.48 -13.28
C LEU A 19 -39.53 8.61 -12.70
N VAL A 20 -40.07 9.82 -12.81
CA VAL A 20 -39.52 11.01 -12.10
C VAL A 20 -39.87 10.86 -10.63
N VAL A 21 -38.89 10.55 -9.82
CA VAL A 21 -39.01 10.61 -8.38
C VAL A 21 -38.76 12.06 -7.94
N THR A 22 -39.81 12.76 -7.58
CA THR A 22 -39.75 14.06 -6.91
C THR A 22 -39.28 13.84 -5.46
N ILE A 23 -38.08 14.30 -5.12
CA ILE A 23 -37.57 14.36 -3.76
C ILE A 23 -38.08 15.67 -3.12
N PRO A 24 -38.73 15.63 -1.95
CA PRO A 24 -39.13 16.86 -1.26
C PRO A 24 -37.88 17.55 -0.69
N ALA A 25 -37.80 18.87 -0.90
CA ALA A 25 -36.77 19.74 -0.35
C ALA A 25 -36.79 19.71 1.18
N LEU A 26 -35.67 19.34 1.78
CA LEU A 26 -35.44 19.48 3.23
C LEU A 26 -35.05 20.93 3.52
N ALA A 27 -35.73 21.53 4.49
CA ALA A 27 -35.59 22.89 4.92
C ALA A 27 -34.15 23.23 5.35
N GLU A 28 -33.68 24.38 4.89
CA GLU A 28 -32.47 25.06 5.33
C GLU A 28 -32.49 25.29 6.83
N ARG A 29 -31.44 24.83 7.53
CA ARG A 29 -31.20 25.19 8.94
C ARG A 29 -30.20 26.35 8.99
N ASP A 30 -30.64 27.40 9.65
CA ASP A 30 -29.92 28.62 9.98
C ASP A 30 -28.58 28.33 10.73
N PRO A 31 -27.42 28.86 10.30
CA PRO A 31 -26.11 28.60 10.88
C PRO A 31 -25.68 29.60 11.96
N THR A 32 -26.58 30.12 12.82
CA THR A 32 -26.20 30.99 13.90
C THR A 32 -26.48 30.44 15.30
N ARG A 33 -25.75 29.41 15.69
CA ARG A 33 -25.59 29.08 17.13
C ARG A 33 -24.24 28.43 17.38
N THR A 34 -23.30 29.22 17.87
CA THR A 34 -22.03 28.80 18.44
C THR A 34 -22.25 28.18 19.83
N PRO A 35 -21.87 26.95 20.12
CA PRO A 35 -21.86 26.47 21.49
C PRO A 35 -20.51 26.83 22.14
N THR A 36 -20.59 27.68 23.14
CA THR A 36 -19.48 28.00 24.05
C THR A 36 -19.16 26.77 24.91
N ARG A 37 -18.03 26.14 24.63
CA ARG A 37 -17.46 25.05 25.45
C ARG A 37 -16.69 25.69 26.62
N ARG A 38 -17.21 25.55 27.84
CA ARG A 38 -16.47 25.87 29.08
C ARG A 38 -15.37 24.83 29.28
N VAL A 39 -14.14 25.31 29.33
CA VAL A 39 -12.95 24.53 29.73
C VAL A 39 -12.86 24.62 31.27
N PRO A 40 -12.77 23.52 31.99
CA PRO A 40 -12.44 23.55 33.41
C PRO A 40 -10.92 23.68 33.57
N THR A 41 -10.51 24.79 34.12
CA THR A 41 -9.14 25.06 34.59
C THR A 41 -8.87 24.23 35.84
N ARG A 42 -7.97 23.29 35.79
CA ARG A 42 -7.42 22.61 36.97
C ARG A 42 -6.10 23.24 37.33
N THR A 43 -6.06 23.86 38.49
CA THR A 43 -4.85 24.35 39.17
C THR A 43 -4.05 23.18 39.73
N PRO A 44 -2.73 23.07 39.49
CA PRO A 44 -1.93 22.05 40.15
C PRO A 44 -1.51 22.54 41.54
N THR A 45 -1.75 21.72 42.55
CA THR A 45 -1.22 21.89 43.92
C THR A 45 0.20 21.26 43.97
N PRO A 46 1.18 21.90 44.56
CA PRO A 46 2.53 21.33 44.71
C PRO A 46 2.56 20.30 45.85
N GLN A 47 3.05 19.11 45.55
CA GLN A 47 3.36 18.10 46.58
C GLN A 47 4.84 18.07 46.84
N SER A 48 5.15 18.22 48.11
CA SER A 48 6.47 18.30 48.77
C SER A 48 7.27 17.01 48.59
N GLY A 49 8.60 17.17 48.51
CA GLY A 49 9.57 16.16 48.16
C GLY A 49 9.83 15.07 49.21
N ASN A 50 10.50 14.05 48.73
CA ASN A 50 11.44 13.26 49.53
C ASN A 50 12.60 12.79 48.63
N THR A 51 13.76 13.32 48.98
CA THR A 51 15.07 13.02 48.39
C THR A 51 15.56 11.67 48.93
N ALA A 52 15.79 10.70 48.09
CA ALA A 52 16.59 9.53 48.40
C ALA A 52 17.77 9.45 47.44
N THR A 53 18.91 9.85 47.89
CA THR A 53 20.22 9.73 47.23
C THR A 53 20.62 8.26 47.16
N ARG A 54 20.75 7.71 45.94
CA ARG A 54 21.44 6.43 45.73
C ARG A 54 22.62 6.66 44.79
N THR A 55 23.81 6.45 45.32
CA THR A 55 25.11 6.43 44.65
C THR A 55 25.22 5.21 43.73
N PRO A 56 25.57 5.35 42.45
CA PRO A 56 25.86 4.20 41.61
C PRO A 56 27.32 3.80 41.75
N THR A 57 27.56 2.58 42.22
CA THR A 57 28.87 1.90 42.14
C THR A 57 29.09 1.39 40.73
N SER A 58 30.06 1.98 40.07
CA SER A 58 30.63 1.51 38.80
C SER A 58 31.42 0.21 39.01
N ARG A 59 31.05 -0.86 38.31
CA ARG A 59 31.91 -2.02 38.09
C ARG A 59 32.16 -2.19 36.61
N THR A 60 33.34 -1.84 36.16
CA THR A 60 33.89 -2.09 34.84
C THR A 60 34.40 -3.54 34.77
N PRO A 61 33.96 -4.36 33.80
CA PRO A 61 34.67 -5.60 33.49
C PRO A 61 35.76 -5.30 32.47
N THR A 62 37.00 -5.50 32.89
CA THR A 62 38.19 -5.48 32.03
C THR A 62 38.15 -6.70 31.10
N ARG A 63 38.05 -6.47 29.81
CA ARG A 63 38.22 -7.50 28.80
C ARG A 63 39.61 -7.39 28.18
N THR A 64 40.44 -8.39 28.44
CA THR A 64 41.77 -8.56 27.86
C THR A 64 41.63 -8.89 26.38
N SER A 65 42.15 -8.04 25.51
CA SER A 65 42.23 -8.26 24.07
C SER A 65 43.56 -8.85 23.70
N THR A 66 43.55 -10.01 23.06
CA THR A 66 44.72 -10.61 22.41
C THR A 66 44.89 -9.93 21.02
N PRO A 67 46.10 -9.56 20.60
CA PRO A 67 46.33 -8.94 19.31
C PRO A 67 46.29 -9.99 18.20
N GLN A 68 45.38 -9.82 17.25
CA GLN A 68 45.37 -10.56 15.99
C GLN A 68 46.07 -9.75 14.90
N SER A 69 46.99 -10.41 14.23
CA SER A 69 47.89 -9.91 13.20
C SER A 69 47.15 -9.22 12.05
N GLY A 70 47.70 -8.13 11.58
CA GLY A 70 47.13 -7.26 10.56
C GLY A 70 47.09 -7.84 9.15
N ASN A 71 45.96 -7.62 8.48
CA ASN A 71 45.93 -7.50 7.04
C ASN A 71 45.60 -6.04 6.72
N THR A 72 46.59 -5.34 6.22
CA THR A 72 46.46 -3.97 5.72
C THR A 72 45.76 -4.02 4.37
N SER A 73 44.45 -3.92 4.35
CA SER A 73 43.72 -3.59 3.13
C SER A 73 43.76 -2.08 2.95
N THR A 74 44.50 -1.63 1.97
CA THR A 74 44.49 -0.27 1.46
C THR A 74 43.07 0.15 1.13
N PRO A 75 42.56 1.29 1.61
CA PRO A 75 41.26 1.76 1.19
C PRO A 75 41.36 2.15 -0.30
N VAL A 76 40.66 1.40 -1.15
CA VAL A 76 40.39 1.84 -2.51
C VAL A 76 39.52 3.09 -2.38
N SER A 77 40.12 4.25 -2.61
CA SER A 77 39.44 5.52 -2.74
C SER A 77 38.48 5.39 -3.94
N SER A 78 37.24 5.07 -3.69
CA SER A 78 36.17 5.19 -4.65
C SER A 78 35.98 6.69 -4.91
N ALA A 79 36.66 7.21 -5.92
CA ALA A 79 36.37 8.54 -6.43
C ALA A 79 34.90 8.56 -6.88
N THR A 80 34.08 9.21 -6.11
CA THR A 80 32.69 9.54 -6.51
C THR A 80 32.79 10.39 -7.77
N PRO A 81 32.17 9.99 -8.90
CA PRO A 81 32.12 10.83 -10.08
C PRO A 81 31.44 12.15 -9.71
N SER A 82 32.09 13.24 -9.86
CA SER A 82 31.62 14.62 -9.57
C SER A 82 30.60 15.15 -10.58
N GLY A 83 29.87 14.25 -11.27
CA GLY A 83 28.78 14.58 -12.18
C GLY A 83 27.50 13.92 -11.73
N GLY A 84 26.43 14.71 -11.48
CA GLY A 84 25.11 14.15 -11.23
C GLY A 84 24.61 13.30 -12.39
N PRO A 85 23.43 12.61 -12.25
CA PRO A 85 22.90 11.74 -13.30
C PRO A 85 22.74 12.49 -14.62
N VAL A 86 23.18 11.87 -15.72
CA VAL A 86 22.98 12.39 -17.08
C VAL A 86 21.54 12.06 -17.49
N LEU A 87 20.68 13.07 -17.50
CA LEU A 87 19.28 12.93 -17.87
C LEU A 87 19.09 13.17 -19.37
N GLY A 88 18.38 12.25 -20.03
CA GLY A 88 17.96 12.42 -21.44
C GLY A 88 16.85 13.46 -21.62
N GLN A 89 16.23 13.46 -22.79
CA GLN A 89 15.09 14.33 -23.10
C GLN A 89 13.82 13.93 -22.33
N TYR A 90 13.68 12.67 -21.93
CA TYR A 90 12.56 12.12 -21.19
C TYR A 90 13.02 11.58 -19.84
N ILE A 91 12.13 11.63 -18.86
CA ILE A 91 12.31 11.00 -17.55
C ILE A 91 11.09 10.16 -17.20
N LEU A 92 11.30 9.14 -16.36
CA LEU A 92 10.26 8.29 -15.82
C LEU A 92 10.11 8.57 -14.33
N LEU A 93 8.91 9.01 -13.95
CA LEU A 93 8.48 9.11 -12.58
C LEU A 93 7.64 7.88 -12.27
N GLY A 94 8.19 6.94 -11.51
CA GLY A 94 7.51 5.68 -11.19
C GLY A 94 7.31 5.52 -9.68
N TRP A 95 6.21 4.87 -9.28
CA TRP A 95 5.91 4.56 -7.89
C TRP A 95 4.98 3.34 -7.79
N ASN A 96 4.89 2.75 -6.60
CA ASN A 96 3.81 1.84 -6.23
C ASN A 96 2.70 2.63 -5.52
N ASP A 97 1.46 2.14 -5.53
CA ASP A 97 0.31 2.92 -5.07
C ASP A 97 0.12 2.94 -3.55
N LEU A 98 0.51 1.88 -2.82
CA LEU A 98 0.19 1.69 -1.41
C LEU A 98 1.38 1.72 -0.44
N GLY A 99 2.60 1.69 -0.95
CA GLY A 99 3.81 1.60 -0.15
C GLY A 99 4.16 0.20 0.35
N MET A 100 3.19 -0.69 0.50
CA MET A 100 3.35 -2.12 0.81
C MET A 100 2.11 -2.88 0.40
N HIS A 101 2.28 -3.95 -0.39
CA HIS A 101 1.22 -4.90 -0.68
C HIS A 101 1.43 -6.16 0.14
N CYS A 102 0.39 -6.60 0.84
CA CYS A 102 0.42 -7.86 1.57
C CYS A 102 -0.41 -8.93 0.85
N TYR A 103 -0.05 -10.19 1.04
CA TYR A 103 -0.76 -11.33 0.49
C TYR A 103 -0.62 -12.55 1.42
N ASN A 104 -1.49 -13.54 1.25
CA ASN A 104 -1.41 -14.77 2.03
C ASN A 104 -0.18 -15.58 1.66
N ARG A 105 0.51 -16.12 2.67
CA ARG A 105 1.62 -17.03 2.48
C ARG A 105 1.16 -18.39 1.94
N ASP A 106 0.03 -18.88 2.45
CA ASP A 106 -0.59 -20.16 2.10
C ASP A 106 -2.07 -19.94 1.78
N PHE A 107 -2.55 -20.55 0.70
CA PHE A 107 -3.91 -20.45 0.19
C PHE A 107 -4.72 -21.74 0.38
N GLN A 108 -4.15 -22.75 1.04
CA GLN A 108 -4.76 -24.09 1.17
C GLN A 108 -6.04 -24.06 2.00
N ASP A 109 -6.11 -23.22 3.04
CA ASP A 109 -7.19 -23.25 4.01
C ASP A 109 -8.05 -21.97 3.97
N LEU A 110 -7.42 -20.80 3.91
CA LEU A 110 -8.11 -19.52 3.78
C LEU A 110 -7.29 -18.49 2.99
N ALA A 111 -7.98 -17.50 2.47
CA ALA A 111 -7.36 -16.34 1.81
C ALA A 111 -8.02 -15.04 2.24
N VAL A 112 -7.16 -14.05 2.53
CA VAL A 112 -7.52 -12.63 2.74
C VAL A 112 -7.20 -11.84 1.47
N LEU A 113 -5.96 -11.94 0.96
CA LEU A 113 -5.46 -11.20 -0.19
C LEU A 113 -4.58 -12.11 -1.08
N PRO A 114 -4.71 -12.01 -2.42
CA PRO A 114 -3.85 -12.70 -3.38
C PRO A 114 -2.50 -11.97 -3.54
N PRO A 115 -1.52 -12.56 -4.23
CA PRO A 115 -0.37 -11.83 -4.74
C PRO A 115 -0.87 -10.80 -5.77
N TYR A 116 -0.69 -9.52 -5.43
CA TYR A 116 -1.24 -8.42 -6.21
C TYR A 116 -0.44 -7.16 -5.95
N HIS A 117 0.20 -6.61 -6.96
CA HIS A 117 0.98 -5.39 -6.86
C HIS A 117 0.66 -4.43 -7.99
N ASN A 118 0.77 -3.14 -7.74
CA ASN A 118 0.53 -2.11 -8.73
C ASN A 118 1.76 -1.22 -8.91
N LEU A 119 2.06 -0.89 -10.17
CA LEU A 119 3.05 0.11 -10.53
C LEU A 119 2.40 1.19 -11.38
N TRP A 120 2.73 2.42 -11.07
CA TRP A 120 2.27 3.61 -11.77
C TRP A 120 3.45 4.39 -12.31
N VAL A 121 3.31 4.99 -13.50
CA VAL A 121 4.40 5.73 -14.16
C VAL A 121 3.84 6.95 -14.88
N GLN A 122 4.47 8.10 -14.70
CA GLN A 122 4.33 9.25 -15.58
C GLN A 122 5.62 9.45 -16.36
N VAL A 123 5.48 9.72 -17.65
CA VAL A 123 6.59 10.07 -18.53
C VAL A 123 6.58 11.58 -18.72
N VAL A 124 7.72 12.24 -18.44
CA VAL A 124 7.83 13.68 -18.59
C VAL A 124 8.87 13.98 -19.67
N ARG A 125 8.47 14.75 -20.68
CA ARG A 125 9.39 15.37 -21.63
C ARG A 125 9.96 16.63 -21.02
N ARG A 126 11.28 16.66 -20.84
CA ARG A 126 12.03 17.79 -20.28
C ARG A 126 11.98 19.00 -21.20
N GLY A 127 11.97 20.18 -20.63
CA GLY A 127 11.96 21.42 -21.39
C GLY A 127 11.99 22.66 -20.50
N GLY A 128 11.92 23.85 -21.09
CA GLY A 128 11.65 25.10 -20.35
C GLY A 128 10.27 25.03 -19.67
N SER A 129 9.30 24.45 -20.38
CA SER A 129 7.99 24.05 -19.86
C SER A 129 7.85 22.54 -20.01
N PRO A 130 8.16 21.74 -18.99
CA PRO A 130 8.04 20.28 -19.03
C PRO A 130 6.61 19.85 -19.28
N GLN A 131 6.45 18.71 -19.94
CA GLN A 131 5.12 18.18 -20.30
C GLN A 131 5.03 16.71 -19.96
N ILE A 132 3.93 16.30 -19.31
CA ILE A 132 3.57 14.90 -19.18
C ILE A 132 3.14 14.41 -20.56
N VAL A 133 3.70 13.27 -20.97
CA VAL A 133 3.44 12.67 -22.28
C VAL A 133 3.00 11.23 -22.11
N SER A 134 1.92 10.84 -22.79
CA SER A 134 1.40 9.49 -22.73
C SER A 134 1.03 8.94 -24.12
N GLU A 135 1.00 9.77 -25.16
CA GLU A 135 0.71 9.37 -26.52
C GLU A 135 1.96 9.08 -27.31
N GLY A 136 1.90 8.10 -28.20
CA GLY A 136 3.06 7.66 -29.00
C GLY A 136 4.16 7.00 -28.20
N ILE A 137 3.89 6.64 -26.93
CA ILE A 137 4.84 6.03 -26.00
C ILE A 137 4.29 4.70 -25.50
N THR A 138 5.17 3.73 -25.40
CA THR A 138 4.92 2.46 -24.71
C THR A 138 5.79 2.38 -23.46
N VAL A 139 5.20 2.04 -22.32
CA VAL A 139 5.92 1.80 -21.08
C VAL A 139 5.84 0.33 -20.74
N SER A 140 6.98 -0.28 -20.44
CA SER A 140 7.09 -1.68 -19.98
C SER A 140 7.75 -1.75 -18.63
N TYR A 141 7.49 -2.85 -17.92
CA TYR A 141 8.10 -3.18 -16.64
C TYR A 141 8.64 -4.61 -16.65
N SER A 142 9.61 -4.88 -15.79
CA SER A 142 10.11 -6.23 -15.51
C SER A 142 10.75 -6.29 -14.13
N PHE A 143 10.79 -7.48 -13.55
CA PHE A 143 11.49 -7.78 -12.30
C PHE A 143 12.64 -8.72 -12.61
N PRO A 144 13.88 -8.23 -12.84
CA PRO A 144 15.02 -9.07 -13.27
C PRO A 144 15.40 -10.15 -12.26
N ASP A 145 15.21 -9.87 -10.97
CA ASP A 145 15.57 -10.79 -9.87
C ASP A 145 14.39 -11.64 -9.38
N ASN A 146 13.20 -11.46 -9.97
CA ASN A 146 11.96 -12.16 -9.61
C ASN A 146 11.09 -12.35 -10.85
N THR A 147 11.46 -13.32 -11.69
CA THR A 147 10.87 -13.52 -13.03
C THR A 147 9.68 -14.48 -13.05
N TYR A 148 9.45 -15.22 -11.95
CA TYR A 148 8.33 -16.13 -11.78
C TYR A 148 7.83 -16.15 -10.34
N SER A 149 6.58 -16.60 -10.13
CA SER A 149 5.93 -16.67 -8.81
C SER A 149 5.35 -18.06 -8.48
N VAL A 150 5.06 -18.87 -9.49
CA VAL A 150 4.66 -20.27 -9.29
C VAL A 150 5.80 -21.04 -8.60
N GLY A 151 5.47 -21.76 -7.53
CA GLY A 151 6.48 -22.44 -6.70
C GLY A 151 7.03 -21.58 -5.55
N LYS A 152 6.87 -20.24 -5.60
CA LYS A 152 7.12 -19.33 -4.49
C LYS A 152 5.85 -19.07 -3.66
N SER A 153 4.69 -19.35 -4.23
CA SER A 153 3.37 -19.32 -3.61
C SER A 153 2.50 -20.41 -4.21
N ASN A 154 1.62 -21.00 -3.40
CA ASN A 154 0.64 -21.98 -3.86
C ASN A 154 -0.67 -21.33 -4.37
N PHE A 155 -0.68 -20.01 -4.59
CA PHE A 155 -1.83 -19.25 -5.05
C PHE A 155 -2.51 -19.87 -6.29
N TRP A 156 -1.72 -20.24 -7.31
CA TRP A 156 -2.27 -20.78 -8.57
C TRP A 156 -2.94 -22.15 -8.41
N THR A 157 -2.55 -22.93 -7.40
CA THR A 157 -3.21 -24.21 -7.07
C THR A 157 -4.64 -23.98 -6.60
N TYR A 158 -4.88 -22.87 -5.88
CA TYR A 158 -6.17 -22.59 -5.24
C TYR A 158 -6.95 -21.43 -5.88
N SER A 159 -6.41 -20.77 -6.92
CA SER A 159 -7.02 -19.60 -7.54
C SER A 159 -8.42 -19.88 -8.10
N SER A 160 -8.64 -21.06 -8.67
CA SER A 160 -9.95 -21.46 -9.19
C SER A 160 -11.00 -21.60 -8.10
N GLN A 161 -10.63 -22.21 -6.95
CA GLN A 161 -11.55 -22.41 -5.84
C GLN A 161 -11.85 -21.10 -5.10
N LEU A 162 -10.82 -20.25 -4.92
CA LEU A 162 -10.93 -19.00 -4.15
C LEU A 162 -11.54 -17.84 -4.98
N PHE A 163 -11.17 -17.73 -6.24
CA PHE A 163 -11.51 -16.55 -7.08
C PHE A 163 -12.34 -16.92 -8.33
N GLY A 164 -12.68 -18.19 -8.51
CA GLY A 164 -13.47 -18.64 -9.66
C GLY A 164 -12.74 -18.55 -11.00
N VAL A 165 -11.39 -18.40 -11.02
CA VAL A 165 -10.61 -18.20 -12.23
C VAL A 165 -9.46 -19.18 -12.35
N ASN A 166 -9.30 -19.77 -13.53
CA ASN A 166 -8.14 -20.60 -13.87
C ASN A 166 -7.07 -19.70 -14.49
N LEU A 167 -6.06 -19.38 -13.70
CA LEU A 167 -4.95 -18.51 -14.13
C LEU A 167 -3.83 -19.35 -14.77
N ALA A 168 -3.26 -18.81 -15.84
CA ALA A 168 -2.01 -19.34 -16.37
C ALA A 168 -0.88 -19.16 -15.34
N PRO A 169 0.17 -20.00 -15.34
CA PRO A 169 1.32 -19.85 -14.46
C PRO A 169 1.90 -18.43 -14.53
N ASN A 170 2.21 -17.84 -13.37
CA ASN A 170 2.78 -16.50 -13.22
C ASN A 170 1.90 -15.33 -13.73
N VAL A 171 0.61 -15.59 -13.97
CA VAL A 171 -0.36 -14.55 -14.33
C VAL A 171 -1.25 -14.26 -13.13
N GLY A 172 -1.41 -12.96 -12.82
CA GLY A 172 -2.25 -12.48 -11.74
C GLY A 172 -3.71 -12.27 -12.15
N LEU A 173 -4.55 -11.91 -11.19
CA LEU A 173 -6.00 -11.74 -11.37
C LEU A 173 -6.40 -10.69 -12.43
N LYS A 174 -5.50 -9.77 -12.76
CA LYS A 174 -5.71 -8.75 -13.82
C LYS A 174 -5.01 -9.08 -15.13
N GLY A 175 -4.52 -10.31 -15.29
CA GLY A 175 -3.86 -10.77 -16.50
C GLY A 175 -2.42 -10.28 -16.68
N LYS A 176 -1.84 -9.60 -15.69
CA LYS A 176 -0.43 -9.18 -15.73
C LYS A 176 0.46 -10.30 -15.23
N GLY A 177 1.67 -10.40 -15.82
CA GLY A 177 2.77 -11.24 -15.34
C GLY A 177 3.80 -10.40 -14.58
N LEU A 178 5.00 -10.98 -14.37
CA LEU A 178 6.14 -10.28 -13.71
C LEU A 178 6.93 -9.39 -14.68
N SER A 179 6.54 -9.37 -15.92
CA SER A 179 7.00 -8.43 -16.94
C SER A 179 5.89 -8.20 -17.97
N GLY A 180 5.91 -7.06 -18.63
CA GLY A 180 4.91 -6.76 -19.65
C GLY A 180 4.79 -5.26 -19.94
N THR A 181 3.79 -4.93 -20.74
CA THR A 181 3.43 -3.56 -21.06
C THR A 181 2.44 -3.02 -20.04
N MET A 182 2.62 -1.78 -19.66
CA MET A 182 1.69 -1.05 -18.79
C MET A 182 0.53 -0.47 -19.63
N ASP A 183 -0.64 -0.41 -19.02
CA ASP A 183 -1.83 0.17 -19.66
C ASP A 183 -1.81 1.70 -19.52
N ARG A 184 -2.12 2.41 -20.59
CA ARG A 184 -2.26 3.87 -20.56
C ARG A 184 -3.62 4.26 -19.95
N VAL A 185 -3.58 5.10 -18.92
CA VAL A 185 -4.76 5.64 -18.24
C VAL A 185 -4.60 7.16 -18.14
N GLY A 186 -5.29 7.89 -19.02
CA GLY A 186 -5.16 9.34 -19.08
C GLY A 186 -3.71 9.79 -19.33
N ASN A 187 -3.12 10.46 -18.35
CA ASN A 187 -1.77 11.02 -18.40
C ASN A 187 -0.68 10.14 -17.73
N HIS A 188 -0.99 8.90 -17.43
CA HIS A 188 -0.05 7.96 -16.78
C HIS A 188 -0.24 6.54 -17.31
N PHE A 189 0.67 5.65 -16.88
CA PHE A 189 0.66 4.23 -17.21
C PHE A 189 0.55 3.42 -15.93
N VAL A 190 -0.22 2.31 -15.98
CA VAL A 190 -0.47 1.43 -14.83
C VAL A 190 -0.20 -0.02 -15.21
N ALA A 191 0.49 -0.75 -14.36
CA ALA A 191 0.47 -2.21 -14.34
C ALA A 191 -0.24 -2.64 -13.06
N GLU A 192 -1.47 -3.09 -13.18
CA GLU A 192 -2.33 -3.48 -12.06
C GLU A 192 -2.37 -4.98 -11.90
N GLY A 193 -2.22 -5.46 -10.67
CA GLY A 193 -2.39 -6.88 -10.34
C GLY A 193 -1.22 -7.76 -10.75
N ILE A 194 0.00 -7.23 -10.69
CA ILE A 194 1.23 -8.00 -10.89
C ILE A 194 1.31 -9.03 -9.76
N PRO A 195 1.43 -10.35 -10.06
CA PRO A 195 1.43 -11.40 -9.05
C PRO A 195 2.82 -11.55 -8.39
N LEU A 196 3.33 -10.47 -7.85
CA LEU A 196 4.65 -10.38 -7.25
C LEU A 196 4.70 -11.10 -5.90
N THR A 197 5.79 -11.82 -5.63
CA THR A 197 6.10 -12.44 -4.35
C THR A 197 7.35 -11.82 -3.73
N GLU A 198 7.55 -12.03 -2.44
CA GLU A 198 8.71 -11.47 -1.70
C GLU A 198 10.01 -12.29 -1.87
N PHE A 199 10.03 -13.29 -2.73
CA PHE A 199 11.19 -14.18 -2.92
C PHE A 199 11.84 -13.94 -4.28
N SER A 200 13.16 -13.72 -4.28
CA SER A 200 13.92 -13.66 -5.53
C SER A 200 14.07 -15.06 -6.17
N ASP A 201 14.46 -15.09 -7.44
CA ASP A 201 14.71 -16.33 -8.15
C ASP A 201 15.91 -17.11 -7.58
N SER A 202 16.86 -16.40 -6.99
CA SER A 202 18.07 -16.95 -6.38
C SER A 202 17.89 -17.44 -4.94
N ASN A 203 16.81 -16.99 -4.25
CA ASN A 203 16.54 -17.36 -2.85
C ASN A 203 15.04 -17.47 -2.59
N LEU A 204 14.57 -18.70 -2.43
CA LEU A 204 13.16 -19.02 -2.20
C LEU A 204 12.79 -19.14 -0.71
N THR A 205 13.74 -18.94 0.19
CA THR A 205 13.55 -19.18 1.62
C THR A 205 13.63 -17.90 2.46
N ILE A 206 14.45 -16.95 2.03
CA ILE A 206 14.63 -15.67 2.73
C ILE A 206 13.80 -14.59 2.04
N PRO A 207 12.80 -14.03 2.71
CA PRO A 207 12.01 -12.94 2.16
C PRO A 207 12.88 -11.74 1.80
N GLN A 208 12.63 -11.19 0.62
CA GLN A 208 13.19 -9.92 0.13
C GLN A 208 12.02 -9.02 -0.25
N PRO A 209 11.40 -8.35 0.72
CA PRO A 209 10.13 -7.66 0.49
C PRO A 209 10.22 -6.45 -0.45
N TYR A 210 11.41 -5.90 -0.66
CA TYR A 210 11.64 -4.69 -1.46
C TYR A 210 12.12 -5.03 -2.87
N GLN A 211 11.26 -5.66 -3.64
CA GLN A 211 11.53 -6.07 -5.02
C GLN A 211 11.70 -4.85 -5.94
N MET A 212 12.64 -4.93 -6.88
CA MET A 212 12.95 -3.82 -7.79
C MET A 212 12.41 -4.06 -9.19
N ALA A 213 11.50 -3.21 -9.64
CA ALA A 213 11.07 -3.17 -11.03
C ALA A 213 12.00 -2.28 -11.87
N VAL A 214 12.31 -2.72 -13.08
CA VAL A 214 12.90 -1.90 -14.14
C VAL A 214 11.79 -1.42 -15.04
N ILE A 215 11.66 -0.12 -15.21
CA ILE A 215 10.65 0.53 -16.07
C ILE A 215 11.36 1.13 -17.28
N VAL A 216 10.80 0.90 -18.47
CA VAL A 216 11.37 1.38 -19.74
C VAL A 216 10.27 2.04 -20.56
N ALA A 217 10.49 3.30 -20.96
CA ALA A 217 9.66 3.98 -21.97
C ALA A 217 10.30 3.90 -23.34
N ARG A 218 9.49 3.66 -24.35
CA ARG A 218 9.89 3.58 -25.76
C ARG A 218 8.98 4.45 -26.64
N ASP A 219 9.55 4.96 -27.72
CA ASP A 219 8.76 5.60 -28.77
C ASP A 219 8.06 4.56 -29.69
N SER A 220 7.30 5.04 -30.66
CA SER A 220 6.61 4.20 -31.64
C SER A 220 7.55 3.39 -32.56
N ALA A 221 8.82 3.80 -32.69
CA ALA A 221 9.85 3.08 -33.43
C ALA A 221 10.58 2.03 -32.56
N GLY A 222 10.27 1.97 -31.25
CA GLY A 222 10.87 1.04 -30.31
C GLY A 222 12.14 1.56 -29.64
N ASN A 223 12.58 2.80 -29.93
CA ASN A 223 13.77 3.38 -29.30
C ASN A 223 13.51 3.66 -27.82
N ILE A 224 14.48 3.39 -26.97
CA ILE A 224 14.40 3.70 -25.54
C ILE A 224 14.47 5.21 -25.33
N LEU A 225 13.44 5.77 -24.73
CA LEU A 225 13.35 7.18 -24.35
C LEU A 225 13.93 7.43 -22.96
N ALA A 226 13.59 6.55 -22.01
CA ALA A 226 14.07 6.64 -20.63
C ALA A 226 13.95 5.29 -19.93
N THR A 227 14.75 5.10 -18.90
CA THR A 227 14.70 3.95 -17.98
C THR A 227 14.83 4.44 -16.54
N ASN A 228 14.09 3.80 -15.62
CA ASN A 228 14.25 4.00 -14.18
C ASN A 228 14.00 2.70 -13.44
N LYS A 229 14.34 2.65 -12.14
CA LYS A 229 14.03 1.56 -11.24
C LYS A 229 13.01 2.05 -10.20
N VAL A 230 12.06 1.20 -9.87
CA VAL A 230 11.01 1.50 -8.90
C VAL A 230 10.89 0.34 -7.93
N VAL A 231 10.84 0.62 -6.65
CA VAL A 231 10.60 -0.40 -5.63
C VAL A 231 9.14 -0.83 -5.66
N ALA A 232 8.91 -2.13 -5.55
CA ALA A 232 7.61 -2.76 -5.47
C ALA A 232 7.53 -3.61 -4.20
N PRO A 233 7.22 -3.00 -3.03
CA PRO A 233 7.24 -3.70 -1.77
C PRO A 233 6.08 -4.66 -1.62
N VAL A 234 6.39 -5.90 -1.19
CA VAL A 234 5.42 -6.99 -1.04
C VAL A 234 5.80 -7.88 0.14
N SER A 235 4.81 -8.36 0.92
CA SER A 235 5.09 -9.14 2.12
C SER A 235 3.98 -10.11 2.47
N THR A 236 4.36 -11.25 3.05
CA THR A 236 3.47 -12.20 3.73
C THR A 236 3.54 -12.09 5.26
N GLU A 237 4.20 -11.06 5.79
CA GLU A 237 4.39 -10.91 7.23
C GLU A 237 3.09 -10.53 7.94
N MET A 238 2.25 -11.54 8.18
CA MET A 238 1.05 -11.48 9.02
C MET A 238 1.22 -12.48 10.17
N ARG A 239 1.25 -11.99 11.40
CA ARG A 239 1.64 -12.77 12.58
C ARG A 239 0.43 -13.36 13.34
N CYS A 240 -0.52 -13.94 12.62
CA CYS A 240 -1.67 -14.63 13.22
C CYS A 240 -1.23 -15.76 14.18
N ASP A 241 -0.07 -16.37 13.91
CA ASP A 241 0.57 -17.40 14.71
C ASP A 241 0.81 -17.00 16.17
N LYS A 242 1.02 -15.71 16.46
CA LYS A 242 1.23 -15.22 17.84
C LYS A 242 0.05 -15.50 18.79
N CYS A 243 -1.15 -15.52 18.23
CA CYS A 243 -2.36 -15.69 19.03
C CYS A 243 -3.19 -16.92 18.63
N HIS A 244 -3.04 -17.43 17.40
CA HIS A 244 -3.81 -18.53 16.85
C HIS A 244 -3.00 -19.82 16.68
N SER A 245 -1.87 -19.95 17.39
CA SER A 245 -1.10 -21.20 17.46
C SER A 245 -1.91 -22.33 18.14
N ASP A 246 -1.48 -23.56 17.95
CA ASP A 246 -2.12 -24.72 18.57
C ASP A 246 -2.21 -24.60 20.11
N GLY A 247 -3.33 -25.00 20.65
CA GLY A 247 -3.67 -24.88 22.05
C GLY A 247 -4.26 -23.50 22.43
N ALA A 248 -4.08 -22.48 21.64
CA ALA A 248 -4.68 -21.19 21.86
C ALA A 248 -6.23 -21.29 21.73
N PHE A 249 -6.93 -20.67 22.66
CA PHE A 249 -8.40 -20.71 22.73
C PHE A 249 -9.01 -22.11 22.74
N GLY A 250 -8.24 -23.14 23.15
CA GLY A 250 -8.69 -24.53 23.20
C GLY A 250 -8.79 -25.21 21.83
N VAL A 251 -8.18 -24.65 20.79
CA VAL A 251 -8.18 -25.22 19.44
C VAL A 251 -6.77 -25.71 19.07
N THR A 252 -6.69 -26.92 18.51
CA THR A 252 -5.46 -27.54 18.05
C THR A 252 -5.75 -28.32 16.77
N THR A 253 -5.38 -27.76 15.63
CA THR A 253 -5.60 -28.37 14.31
C THR A 253 -4.31 -28.64 13.54
N GLY A 254 -3.18 -28.23 14.07
CA GLY A 254 -1.87 -28.33 13.43
C GLY A 254 -1.53 -27.15 12.51
N LYS A 255 -2.46 -26.21 12.29
CA LYS A 255 -2.24 -25.03 11.44
C LYS A 255 -2.97 -23.81 11.98
N VAL A 256 -2.37 -22.64 11.84
CA VAL A 256 -2.92 -21.35 12.26
C VAL A 256 -4.23 -21.04 11.52
N GLU A 257 -4.26 -21.23 10.22
CA GLU A 257 -5.39 -20.94 9.35
C GLU A 257 -6.62 -21.79 9.73
N THR A 258 -6.41 -23.07 9.99
CA THR A 258 -7.47 -23.98 10.42
C THR A 258 -7.91 -23.74 11.86
N ASN A 259 -7.01 -23.29 12.74
CA ASN A 259 -7.38 -22.83 14.07
C ASN A 259 -8.31 -21.60 13.98
N ILE A 260 -8.00 -20.64 13.09
CA ILE A 260 -8.84 -19.46 12.84
C ILE A 260 -10.22 -19.87 12.32
N LEU A 261 -10.31 -20.75 11.32
CA LEU A 261 -11.59 -21.21 10.78
C LEU A 261 -12.41 -21.97 11.80
N THR A 262 -11.78 -22.83 12.61
CA THR A 262 -12.45 -23.55 13.71
C THR A 262 -13.03 -22.58 14.74
N LEU A 263 -12.27 -21.56 15.13
CA LEU A 263 -12.77 -20.52 16.04
C LEU A 263 -13.91 -19.71 15.43
N HIS A 264 -13.83 -19.42 14.15
CA HIS A 264 -14.88 -18.73 13.41
C HIS A 264 -16.17 -19.56 13.40
N ASP A 265 -16.08 -20.87 13.11
CA ASP A 265 -17.22 -21.79 13.18
C ASP A 265 -17.82 -21.82 14.59
N GLN A 266 -16.99 -22.00 15.63
CA GLN A 266 -17.45 -22.06 17.02
C GLN A 266 -18.19 -20.79 17.47
N ARG A 267 -17.78 -19.63 16.99
CA ARG A 267 -18.31 -18.33 17.47
C ARG A 267 -19.43 -17.76 16.60
N SER A 268 -19.42 -18.03 15.32
CA SER A 268 -20.23 -17.31 14.35
C SER A 268 -21.05 -18.18 13.40
N GLN A 269 -20.98 -19.52 13.49
CA GLN A 269 -21.69 -20.40 12.55
C GLN A 269 -23.21 -20.15 12.54
N SER A 270 -23.82 -19.82 13.68
CA SER A 270 -25.25 -19.50 13.77
C SER A 270 -25.62 -18.18 13.08
N GLN A 271 -24.64 -17.35 12.75
CA GLN A 271 -24.79 -16.04 12.09
C GLN A 271 -24.40 -16.08 10.62
N TYR A 272 -24.09 -17.26 10.08
CA TYR A 272 -23.71 -17.37 8.66
C TYR A 272 -24.87 -16.98 7.75
N PRO A 273 -24.61 -16.21 6.71
CA PRO A 273 -25.66 -15.77 5.81
C PRO A 273 -26.27 -16.94 5.05
N ALA A 274 -27.51 -16.77 4.61
CA ALA A 274 -28.21 -17.77 3.80
C ALA A 274 -27.37 -18.16 2.56
N GLY A 275 -27.30 -19.45 2.28
CA GLY A 275 -26.44 -19.99 1.20
C GLY A 275 -25.01 -20.33 1.62
N HIS A 276 -24.58 -19.91 2.81
CA HIS A 276 -23.25 -20.23 3.37
C HIS A 276 -23.39 -21.13 4.62
N THR A 277 -24.26 -22.10 4.55
CA THR A 277 -24.59 -23.00 5.68
C THR A 277 -23.51 -24.07 5.87
N GLY A 278 -23.32 -24.47 7.13
CA GLY A 278 -22.35 -25.46 7.56
C GLY A 278 -20.98 -24.89 7.92
N PRO A 279 -20.13 -25.69 8.56
CA PRO A 279 -18.80 -25.26 9.00
C PRO A 279 -17.92 -24.85 7.83
N LEU A 280 -17.17 -23.75 7.99
CA LEU A 280 -16.13 -23.31 7.03
C LEU A 280 -15.06 -24.37 6.86
N MET A 281 -14.75 -25.10 7.94
CA MET A 281 -13.80 -26.20 7.94
C MET A 281 -14.11 -27.29 6.88
N ASN A 282 -15.37 -27.43 6.49
CA ASN A 282 -15.81 -28.41 5.50
C ASN A 282 -15.74 -27.90 4.04
N ARG A 283 -15.49 -26.58 3.83
CA ARG A 283 -15.54 -25.94 2.53
C ARG A 283 -14.21 -25.31 2.10
N ARG A 284 -13.13 -25.59 2.82
CA ARG A 284 -11.78 -25.05 2.53
C ARG A 284 -11.35 -25.30 1.08
N PRO A 285 -10.63 -24.38 0.46
CA PRO A 285 -10.20 -23.06 0.98
C PRO A 285 -11.35 -22.05 1.02
N ILE A 286 -11.28 -21.11 1.98
CA ILE A 286 -12.26 -20.04 2.18
C ILE A 286 -11.68 -18.70 1.77
N LEU A 287 -12.36 -17.98 0.88
CA LEU A 287 -12.07 -16.56 0.65
C LEU A 287 -12.89 -15.73 1.65
N CYS A 288 -12.23 -15.00 2.54
CA CYS A 288 -12.91 -14.15 3.53
C CYS A 288 -13.89 -13.16 2.87
N ALA A 289 -13.55 -12.70 1.68
CA ALA A 289 -14.35 -11.77 0.89
C ALA A 289 -15.63 -12.38 0.27
N GLU A 290 -15.86 -13.69 0.39
CA GLU A 290 -17.15 -14.30 0.00
C GLU A 290 -18.29 -13.76 0.85
N CYS A 291 -18.04 -13.51 2.14
CA CYS A 291 -19.01 -13.01 3.09
C CYS A 291 -18.74 -11.56 3.51
N HIS A 292 -17.49 -11.19 3.75
CA HIS A 292 -17.09 -9.88 4.22
C HIS A 292 -16.72 -8.96 3.06
N ALA A 293 -17.35 -7.79 2.99
CA ALA A 293 -16.94 -6.79 1.99
C ALA A 293 -15.43 -6.49 2.10
N SER A 294 -14.74 -6.49 0.96
CA SER A 294 -13.30 -6.23 0.86
C SER A 294 -13.02 -5.23 -0.25
N ALA A 295 -12.78 -3.98 0.11
CA ALA A 295 -12.51 -2.93 -0.86
C ALA A 295 -11.25 -3.18 -1.72
N PRO A 296 -10.13 -3.71 -1.19
CA PRO A 296 -8.97 -4.07 -2.02
C PRO A 296 -9.27 -5.10 -3.10
N LEU A 297 -10.23 -6.00 -2.86
CA LEU A 297 -10.66 -7.01 -3.84
C LEU A 297 -11.86 -6.56 -4.70
N GLY A 298 -12.42 -5.38 -4.45
CA GLY A 298 -13.67 -4.94 -5.08
C GLY A 298 -14.86 -5.84 -4.73
N ALA A 299 -14.79 -6.61 -3.64
CA ALA A 299 -15.83 -7.54 -3.23
C ALA A 299 -16.85 -6.84 -2.33
N ALA A 300 -18.13 -6.92 -2.71
CA ALA A 300 -19.22 -6.31 -1.95
C ALA A 300 -19.56 -7.06 -0.67
N GLY A 301 -19.16 -8.34 -0.53
CA GLY A 301 -19.56 -9.22 0.55
C GLY A 301 -21.06 -9.52 0.53
N VAL A 302 -21.56 -10.04 1.63
CA VAL A 302 -22.99 -10.33 1.83
C VAL A 302 -23.63 -9.21 2.64
N THR A 303 -24.79 -8.74 2.20
CA THR A 303 -25.55 -7.69 2.90
C THR A 303 -25.83 -8.08 4.35
N GLY A 304 -25.53 -7.18 5.28
CA GLY A 304 -25.71 -7.40 6.73
C GLY A 304 -24.48 -8.03 7.42
N VAL A 305 -23.51 -8.55 6.65
CA VAL A 305 -22.23 -9.01 7.19
C VAL A 305 -21.27 -7.82 7.25
N PRO A 306 -20.62 -7.53 8.40
CA PRO A 306 -19.65 -6.45 8.50
C PRO A 306 -18.49 -6.64 7.52
N SER A 307 -17.88 -5.54 7.04
CA SER A 307 -16.70 -5.62 6.19
C SER A 307 -15.56 -6.37 6.87
N LEU A 308 -14.63 -6.92 6.09
CA LEU A 308 -13.48 -7.64 6.64
C LEU A 308 -12.67 -6.74 7.58
N SER A 309 -12.43 -5.48 7.18
CA SER A 309 -11.74 -4.50 8.03
C SER A 309 -12.47 -4.30 9.37
N ASN A 310 -13.79 -4.04 9.35
CA ASN A 310 -14.57 -3.88 10.59
C ASN A 310 -14.51 -5.13 11.46
N SER A 311 -14.72 -6.31 10.88
CA SER A 311 -14.71 -7.58 11.61
C SER A 311 -13.37 -7.85 12.29
N MET A 312 -12.27 -7.68 11.54
CA MET A 312 -10.91 -7.91 12.06
C MET A 312 -10.57 -6.96 13.19
N HIS A 313 -10.78 -5.65 13.00
CA HIS A 313 -10.43 -4.67 14.03
C HIS A 313 -11.36 -4.78 15.25
N THR A 314 -12.66 -5.04 15.07
CA THR A 314 -13.60 -5.23 16.19
C THR A 314 -13.22 -6.45 17.04
N MET A 315 -12.88 -7.57 16.42
CA MET A 315 -12.56 -8.81 17.15
C MET A 315 -11.22 -8.72 17.89
N HIS A 316 -10.31 -7.85 17.47
CA HIS A 316 -8.97 -7.73 18.06
C HIS A 316 -8.78 -6.48 18.92
N GLU A 317 -9.77 -5.59 19.00
CA GLU A 317 -9.76 -4.44 19.90
C GLU A 317 -9.50 -4.86 21.36
N GLY A 318 -8.57 -4.17 22.01
CA GLY A 318 -8.14 -4.47 23.37
C GLY A 318 -7.32 -5.75 23.56
N LYS A 319 -7.02 -6.48 22.46
CA LYS A 319 -6.15 -7.67 22.48
C LYS A 319 -4.73 -7.38 22.01
N VAL A 320 -4.55 -6.27 21.31
CA VAL A 320 -3.24 -5.72 20.91
C VAL A 320 -3.17 -4.26 21.36
N THR A 321 -1.96 -3.75 21.51
CA THR A 321 -1.74 -2.35 21.91
C THR A 321 -2.01 -1.40 20.75
N ASP A 322 -2.51 -0.19 21.05
CA ASP A 322 -2.62 0.91 20.10
C ASP A 322 -1.24 1.54 19.86
N SER A 323 -0.39 0.81 19.17
CA SER A 323 1.00 1.16 18.83
C SER A 323 1.40 0.53 17.51
N THR A 324 2.48 0.98 16.92
CA THR A 324 3.04 0.36 15.70
C THR A 324 3.33 -1.12 15.90
N ASP A 325 3.91 -1.52 17.04
CA ASP A 325 4.19 -2.92 17.35
C ASP A 325 2.91 -3.76 17.49
N GLY A 326 1.84 -3.17 18.05
CA GLY A 326 0.53 -3.82 18.13
C GLY A 326 -0.08 -4.03 16.74
N CYS A 327 -0.04 -3.01 15.88
CA CYS A 327 -0.51 -3.09 14.49
C CYS A 327 0.28 -4.12 13.67
N TYR A 328 1.57 -4.25 13.90
CA TYR A 328 2.45 -5.23 13.24
C TYR A 328 2.20 -6.68 13.64
N ASN A 329 1.26 -6.97 14.50
CA ASN A 329 0.77 -8.35 14.66
C ASN A 329 -0.09 -8.82 13.48
N CYS A 330 -0.67 -7.89 12.72
CA CYS A 330 -1.54 -8.19 11.57
C CYS A 330 -1.07 -7.52 10.28
N HIS A 331 -0.49 -6.33 10.36
CA HIS A 331 0.07 -5.60 9.22
C HIS A 331 1.56 -5.90 9.04
N PRO A 332 2.11 -5.80 7.81
CA PRO A 332 3.51 -6.13 7.53
C PRO A 332 4.52 -5.33 8.38
N GLY A 333 5.28 -6.00 9.21
CA GLY A 333 6.26 -5.54 10.19
C GLY A 333 6.48 -6.63 11.23
N PRO A 334 7.38 -6.56 12.18
CA PRO A 334 8.45 -5.57 12.33
C PRO A 334 9.63 -5.76 11.36
N VAL A 335 9.71 -6.88 10.63
CA VAL A 335 10.82 -7.15 9.68
C VAL A 335 10.63 -6.35 8.40
N THR A 336 9.45 -6.44 7.81
CA THR A 336 9.12 -5.75 6.55
C THR A 336 8.98 -4.24 6.70
N LYS A 337 8.58 -3.72 7.87
CA LYS A 337 8.42 -2.29 8.16
C LYS A 337 7.52 -1.57 7.13
N CYS A 338 6.23 -1.88 7.17
CA CYS A 338 5.26 -1.17 6.34
C CYS A 338 5.36 0.34 6.55
N LEU A 339 5.34 0.82 7.81
CA LEU A 339 5.58 2.22 8.17
C LEU A 339 7.10 2.49 8.24
N ARG A 340 7.62 3.30 7.32
CA ARG A 340 9.05 3.60 7.18
C ARG A 340 9.33 5.00 6.64
N ASP A 341 8.32 5.85 6.63
CA ASP A 341 8.33 7.19 6.07
C ASP A 341 9.08 8.22 6.94
N VAL A 342 9.21 9.42 6.40
CA VAL A 342 9.90 10.53 7.09
C VAL A 342 9.25 10.89 8.42
N MET A 343 7.92 10.78 8.55
CA MET A 343 7.22 11.11 9.79
C MET A 343 7.55 10.11 10.89
N SER A 344 7.57 8.82 10.57
CA SER A 344 7.99 7.79 11.54
C SER A 344 9.47 7.88 11.89
N VAL A 345 10.33 8.08 10.88
CA VAL A 345 11.79 8.09 11.07
C VAL A 345 12.29 9.34 11.79
N LYS A 346 11.74 10.52 11.48
CA LYS A 346 12.20 11.81 12.00
C LYS A 346 11.41 12.31 13.19
N LEU A 347 10.11 12.00 13.25
CA LEU A 347 9.21 12.53 14.28
C LEU A 347 8.74 11.45 15.25
N GLY A 348 9.07 10.18 15.00
CA GLY A 348 8.62 9.06 15.82
C GLY A 348 7.12 8.79 15.71
N PHE A 349 6.49 9.17 14.58
CA PHE A 349 5.08 8.90 14.37
C PHE A 349 4.82 7.40 14.29
N GLU A 350 3.75 7.00 14.92
CA GLU A 350 3.19 5.65 14.88
C GLU A 350 1.96 5.59 13.96
N CYS A 351 1.48 4.39 13.67
CA CYS A 351 0.25 4.18 12.89
C CYS A 351 -0.92 5.01 13.43
N THR A 352 -1.05 5.06 14.75
CA THR A 352 -2.13 5.76 15.46
C THR A 352 -2.08 7.28 15.35
N ASN A 353 -0.95 7.87 15.02
CA ASN A 353 -0.88 9.33 14.80
C ASN A 353 -1.71 9.78 13.59
N CYS A 354 -1.85 8.91 12.59
CA CYS A 354 -2.63 9.18 11.39
C CYS A 354 -3.98 8.46 11.39
N HIS A 355 -4.03 7.19 11.84
CA HIS A 355 -5.25 6.36 11.78
C HIS A 355 -6.09 6.40 13.05
N GLY A 356 -5.56 6.93 14.14
CA GLY A 356 -6.19 6.87 15.45
C GLY A 356 -6.06 5.51 16.12
N SER A 357 -6.79 5.32 17.21
CA SER A 357 -6.83 4.05 17.95
C SER A 357 -7.55 2.94 17.15
N MET A 358 -7.39 1.70 17.56
CA MET A 358 -8.14 0.57 16.97
C MET A 358 -9.65 0.81 17.03
N SER A 359 -10.15 1.45 18.10
CA SER A 359 -11.54 1.85 18.24
C SER A 359 -12.01 2.82 17.14
N GLN A 360 -11.14 3.70 16.65
CA GLN A 360 -11.44 4.61 15.54
C GLN A 360 -11.32 3.89 14.19
N VAL A 361 -10.30 3.07 14.02
CA VAL A 361 -10.09 2.28 12.78
C VAL A 361 -11.28 1.35 12.52
N LYS A 362 -11.78 0.61 13.53
CA LYS A 362 -12.91 -0.31 13.35
C LYS A 362 -14.20 0.38 12.92
N THR A 363 -14.39 1.65 13.29
CA THR A 363 -15.60 2.42 12.96
C THR A 363 -15.53 3.12 11.61
N ASN A 364 -14.37 3.13 10.95
CA ASN A 364 -14.26 3.68 9.61
C ASN A 364 -15.05 2.81 8.62
N PRO A 365 -16.10 3.34 7.97
CA PRO A 365 -16.98 2.52 7.13
C PRO A 365 -16.30 2.02 5.86
N SER A 366 -15.28 2.72 5.39
CA SER A 366 -14.51 2.39 4.19
C SER A 366 -13.08 2.93 4.32
N PRO A 367 -12.19 2.25 5.05
CA PRO A 367 -10.83 2.74 5.28
C PRO A 367 -10.02 2.88 3.97
N TRP A 368 -10.38 2.12 2.94
CA TRP A 368 -9.79 2.21 1.60
C TRP A 368 -10.10 3.53 0.87
N LEU A 369 -11.21 4.18 1.21
CA LEU A 369 -11.68 5.43 0.59
C LEU A 369 -11.59 6.62 1.56
N ASN A 370 -11.33 6.39 2.84
CA ASN A 370 -11.22 7.40 3.89
C ASN A 370 -9.81 7.36 4.48
N GLU A 371 -8.83 7.66 3.66
CA GLU A 371 -7.42 7.77 4.05
C GLU A 371 -7.19 9.05 4.88
N PRO A 372 -6.24 9.03 5.85
CA PRO A 372 -5.78 10.25 6.49
C PRO A 372 -5.25 11.24 5.46
N ARG A 373 -5.65 12.50 5.55
CA ARG A 373 -5.25 13.54 4.60
C ARG A 373 -4.00 14.26 5.09
N CYS A 374 -3.08 14.51 4.17
CA CYS A 374 -1.85 15.24 4.47
C CYS A 374 -2.13 16.68 4.91
N ASP A 375 -3.13 17.34 4.32
CA ASP A 375 -3.48 18.73 4.59
C ASP A 375 -4.22 18.96 5.93
N THR A 376 -4.56 17.90 6.67
CA THR A 376 -5.04 18.03 8.06
C THR A 376 -3.94 18.48 9.02
N CYS A 377 -2.68 18.16 8.73
CA CYS A 377 -1.51 18.58 9.49
C CYS A 377 -0.69 19.62 8.72
N HIS A 378 -0.56 19.47 7.41
CA HIS A 378 0.10 20.42 6.51
C HIS A 378 -0.92 21.49 6.06
N ILE A 379 -1.30 22.38 6.96
CA ILE A 379 -2.43 23.32 6.81
C ILE A 379 -2.18 24.49 5.82
N ASN A 380 -0.99 24.62 5.25
CA ASN A 380 -0.73 25.63 4.23
C ASN A 380 -1.46 25.26 2.94
N GLN A 381 -2.24 26.18 2.37
CA GLN A 381 -2.99 25.95 1.12
C GLN A 381 -2.12 25.47 -0.05
N ARG A 382 -0.84 25.80 -0.04
CA ARG A 382 0.13 25.29 -1.04
C ARG A 382 0.33 23.78 -0.98
N TYR A 383 -0.05 23.11 0.11
CA TYR A 383 0.03 21.66 0.28
C TYR A 383 -1.34 20.98 0.18
N ALA A 384 -2.38 21.71 -0.27
CA ALA A 384 -3.73 21.18 -0.34
C ALA A 384 -3.79 19.92 -1.22
N GLN A 385 -4.37 18.91 -0.65
CA GLN A 385 -4.61 17.64 -1.33
C GLN A 385 -5.89 17.75 -2.16
N ASN A 386 -5.78 17.68 -3.49
CA ASN A 386 -6.90 17.89 -4.42
C ASN A 386 -7.82 16.67 -4.60
N ASN A 387 -7.49 15.54 -3.97
CA ASN A 387 -8.31 14.33 -3.95
C ASN A 387 -8.38 13.81 -2.51
N PRO A 388 -9.49 13.21 -2.04
CA PRO A 388 -9.57 12.55 -0.74
C PRO A 388 -8.46 11.52 -0.51
N LEU A 389 -7.99 10.87 -1.59
CA LEU A 389 -6.96 9.85 -1.55
C LEU A 389 -5.61 10.42 -2.01
N PHE A 390 -4.59 10.29 -1.17
CA PHE A 390 -3.24 10.75 -1.52
C PHE A 390 -2.73 10.08 -2.81
N ARG A 391 -2.98 8.78 -2.97
CA ARG A 391 -2.59 8.02 -4.16
C ARG A 391 -3.22 8.51 -5.47
N LEU A 392 -4.31 9.29 -5.41
CA LEU A 392 -4.98 9.88 -6.57
C LEU A 392 -4.77 11.39 -6.67
N SER A 393 -4.07 11.99 -5.71
CA SER A 393 -3.83 13.42 -5.69
C SER A 393 -2.70 13.81 -6.64
N THR A 394 -2.88 14.94 -7.31
CA THR A 394 -1.90 15.54 -8.21
C THR A 394 -1.53 16.94 -7.72
N GLY A 395 -0.36 17.41 -8.13
CA GLY A 395 0.16 18.74 -7.81
C GLY A 395 0.73 19.41 -9.05
N HIS A 396 1.92 19.90 -8.94
CA HIS A 396 2.69 20.65 -9.95
C HIS A 396 2.56 20.08 -11.37
N GLY A 397 1.91 20.83 -12.27
CA GLY A 397 1.76 20.42 -13.67
C GLY A 397 0.99 19.11 -13.90
N GLY A 398 0.17 18.66 -12.94
CA GLY A 398 -0.57 17.41 -13.04
C GLY A 398 0.25 16.16 -12.67
N ILE A 399 1.42 16.33 -12.06
CA ILE A 399 2.22 15.23 -11.51
C ILE A 399 1.53 14.68 -10.26
N TYR A 400 1.46 13.35 -10.12
CA TYR A 400 0.95 12.72 -8.91
C TYR A 400 1.85 13.00 -7.71
N CYS A 401 1.25 13.24 -6.56
CA CYS A 401 2.00 13.52 -5.32
C CYS A 401 3.01 12.42 -5.02
N GLN A 402 2.63 11.15 -5.22
CA GLN A 402 3.48 9.99 -5.02
C GLN A 402 4.70 9.95 -5.97
N ALA A 403 4.63 10.60 -7.12
CA ALA A 403 5.76 10.64 -8.05
C ALA A 403 6.98 11.39 -7.46
N CYS A 404 6.72 12.43 -6.64
CA CYS A 404 7.75 13.23 -5.99
C CYS A 404 7.98 12.83 -4.52
N HIS A 405 6.93 12.45 -3.80
CA HIS A 405 6.99 12.16 -2.37
C HIS A 405 7.16 10.68 -2.03
N ASP A 406 6.97 9.77 -2.98
CA ASP A 406 6.79 8.35 -2.82
C ASP A 406 5.42 7.97 -2.24
N SER A 407 5.21 6.66 -2.08
CA SER A 407 3.96 6.05 -1.65
C SER A 407 3.66 6.33 -0.18
N THR A 408 2.41 6.21 0.19
CA THR A 408 1.98 6.20 1.59
C THR A 408 2.82 5.21 2.40
N HIS A 409 3.15 5.53 3.65
CA HIS A 409 4.03 4.79 4.56
C HIS A 409 5.52 4.74 4.15
N ALA A 410 5.86 5.25 2.96
CA ALA A 410 7.22 5.37 2.44
C ALA A 410 7.58 6.80 2.00
N ILE A 411 6.81 7.80 2.43
CA ILE A 411 7.05 9.22 2.09
C ILE A 411 8.51 9.56 2.36
N ALA A 412 9.18 10.04 1.32
CA ALA A 412 10.62 10.28 1.33
C ALA A 412 11.04 11.45 2.25
N PRO A 413 12.18 11.33 2.94
CA PRO A 413 13.09 10.19 2.95
C PRO A 413 12.58 9.03 3.81
N SER A 414 12.59 7.84 3.22
CA SER A 414 12.24 6.58 3.90
C SER A 414 13.47 5.99 4.60
N SER A 415 13.25 5.14 5.59
CA SER A 415 14.33 4.36 6.21
C SER A 415 14.80 3.18 5.36
N GLN A 416 14.11 2.87 4.27
CA GLN A 416 14.43 1.77 3.37
C GLN A 416 15.18 2.29 2.14
N PRO A 417 16.45 1.86 1.90
CA PRO A 417 17.27 2.38 0.80
C PRO A 417 16.67 2.20 -0.60
N GLU A 418 15.95 1.11 -0.84
CA GLU A 418 15.35 0.78 -2.13
C GLU A 418 14.28 1.82 -2.55
N ASP A 419 13.57 2.41 -1.59
CA ASP A 419 12.62 3.49 -1.87
C ASP A 419 13.30 4.72 -2.50
N ALA A 420 14.59 4.95 -2.17
CA ALA A 420 15.33 6.11 -2.66
C ALA A 420 15.92 5.93 -4.07
N ILE A 421 16.03 4.71 -4.59
CA ILE A 421 16.77 4.42 -5.84
C ILE A 421 16.23 5.24 -7.00
N LYS A 422 14.90 5.33 -7.16
CA LYS A 422 14.28 6.13 -8.23
C LYS A 422 14.68 7.60 -8.18
N PHE A 423 14.79 8.17 -6.99
CA PHE A 423 15.19 9.57 -6.79
C PHE A 423 16.67 9.78 -7.01
N ILE A 424 17.51 8.86 -6.53
CA ILE A 424 18.96 8.89 -6.76
C ILE A 424 19.25 8.86 -8.27
N ASN A 425 18.56 8.02 -9.03
CA ASN A 425 18.70 7.93 -10.47
C ASN A 425 18.30 9.23 -11.21
N LEU A 426 17.39 10.01 -10.63
CA LEU A 426 16.88 11.24 -11.25
C LEU A 426 17.64 12.50 -10.79
N GLN A 427 17.89 12.64 -9.51
CA GLN A 427 18.42 13.88 -8.92
C GLN A 427 19.82 13.75 -8.33
N GLY A 428 20.34 12.50 -8.19
CA GLY A 428 21.68 12.23 -7.68
C GLY A 428 21.77 12.03 -6.16
N TYR A 429 20.65 12.14 -5.43
CA TYR A 429 20.59 11.95 -3.98
C TYR A 429 19.22 11.40 -3.55
N ALA A 430 19.19 10.79 -2.36
CA ALA A 430 17.98 10.27 -1.73
C ALA A 430 17.09 11.40 -1.18
N GLY A 431 15.79 11.16 -1.12
CA GLY A 431 14.79 12.07 -0.56
C GLY A 431 13.73 12.45 -1.59
N THR A 432 12.79 13.30 -1.19
CA THR A 432 11.75 13.83 -2.06
C THR A 432 12.35 14.42 -3.33
N LEU A 433 11.70 14.21 -4.47
CA LEU A 433 12.15 14.79 -5.74
C LEU A 433 11.93 16.31 -5.69
N ASN A 434 13.02 17.05 -5.46
CA ASN A 434 13.00 18.50 -5.27
C ASN A 434 13.99 19.26 -6.16
N LYS A 435 14.75 18.56 -7.02
CA LYS A 435 15.67 19.17 -7.99
C LYS A 435 14.88 19.53 -9.26
N CYS A 436 14.47 20.78 -9.38
CA CYS A 436 13.66 21.26 -10.51
C CYS A 436 14.25 20.90 -11.88
N THR A 437 15.59 20.89 -11.98
CA THR A 437 16.29 20.59 -13.24
C THR A 437 16.23 19.12 -13.66
N VAL A 438 15.57 18.26 -12.90
CA VAL A 438 15.19 16.91 -13.36
C VAL A 438 14.19 17.02 -14.50
N CYS A 439 13.20 17.90 -14.41
CA CYS A 439 12.19 18.14 -15.44
C CYS A 439 12.47 19.39 -16.28
N HIS A 440 12.86 20.48 -15.64
CA HIS A 440 13.16 21.76 -16.29
C HIS A 440 14.60 21.78 -16.77
N VAL A 441 14.84 22.24 -18.01
CA VAL A 441 16.21 22.39 -18.55
C VAL A 441 16.94 23.57 -17.92
N THR A 442 16.18 24.55 -17.39
CA THR A 442 16.71 25.69 -16.61
C THR A 442 15.98 25.76 -15.28
N GLN A 443 16.69 26.23 -14.25
CA GLN A 443 16.09 26.42 -12.93
C GLN A 443 14.92 27.43 -13.00
N PRO A 444 13.70 27.09 -12.57
CA PRO A 444 12.59 28.06 -12.49
C PRO A 444 12.89 29.20 -11.52
N GLY A 445 12.33 30.38 -11.79
CA GLY A 445 12.47 31.55 -10.91
C GLY A 445 11.78 31.36 -9.55
N ASP A 446 10.65 30.63 -9.52
CA ASP A 446 10.03 30.13 -8.28
C ASP A 446 10.28 28.61 -8.19
N PRO A 447 11.17 28.16 -7.31
CA PRO A 447 11.49 26.73 -7.17
C PRO A 447 10.49 25.98 -6.30
N PHE A 448 9.40 26.58 -5.84
CA PHE A 448 8.44 25.95 -4.95
C PHE A 448 7.46 25.04 -5.73
N PRO A 449 7.59 23.71 -5.64
CA PRO A 449 6.87 22.79 -6.53
C PRO A 449 5.36 22.67 -6.24
N HIS A 450 4.87 23.26 -5.16
CA HIS A 450 3.44 23.25 -4.82
C HIS A 450 2.69 24.51 -5.27
N ASN A 451 3.33 25.36 -6.05
CA ASN A 451 2.59 26.45 -6.70
C ASN A 451 1.65 25.83 -7.74
N THR A 452 0.37 26.01 -7.49
CA THR A 452 -0.70 25.66 -8.42
C THR A 452 -0.88 26.81 -9.40
N ASN A 453 -0.12 26.87 -10.46
CA ASN A 453 -0.44 27.67 -11.66
C ASN A 453 -0.27 26.79 -12.89
#